data_8dfc18a106a0373cb72c8fa57ab8d7fb
#
_entry.id   8dfc18a106a0373cb72c8fa57ab8d7fb
#
_cell.length_a   1.000
_cell.length_b   1.000
_cell.length_c   1.000
_cell.angle_alpha   90.00
_cell.angle_beta   90.00
_cell.angle_gamma   90.00
#
_symmetry.space_group_name_H-M   'P 1'
#
loop_
_entity.id
_entity.type
_entity.pdbx_description
1 polymer ?
#
loop_
_entity_poly.entity_id
_entity_poly.type
_entity_poly.pdbx_seq_one_letter_code
_entity_poly.pdbx_strand_id
1 'polypeptide(L)'
;MPGRLDGKVAVITGATSGIGAATARRFVAEGARVVIAGRSTGRGSALAAELGEQTIFYRADVMHETDIAAVIDAAVHRFGQLDCLFNNAGASAPGEIETITEEQFEFGLKLLLGSVMFGIKHAARVMKSRGGSIINNSSVAGHRLGQGGTLYSAAKAAVSHVTRIAGAKLGPDGIRVNSISPGAIATPIFWGGSARAEALSAEDNARKLAKLEVNLARATPLPRSGLADDIANAAVFLASDEGSFINAHDLVVDGGRIAQFFERPQQGA
;
A
#
# COMPACT_ATOMS: atom_id res chain seq x y z
N MET A 1 -15.94 -20.14 -12.00
CA MET A 1 -16.18 -18.76 -12.47
C MET A 1 -14.82 -18.11 -12.64
N PRO A 2 -14.59 -17.25 -13.62
CA PRO A 2 -13.34 -16.50 -13.72
C PRO A 2 -13.15 -15.64 -12.45
N GLY A 3 -11.89 -15.41 -12.07
CA GLY A 3 -11.57 -14.56 -10.95
C GLY A 3 -11.93 -13.08 -11.23
N ARG A 4 -12.06 -12.27 -10.18
CA ARG A 4 -12.44 -10.83 -10.27
C ARG A 4 -11.41 -9.98 -11.04
N LEU A 5 -10.17 -10.47 -11.16
CA LEU A 5 -9.07 -9.83 -11.89
C LEU A 5 -8.56 -10.68 -13.05
N ASP A 6 -9.40 -11.60 -13.56
CA ASP A 6 -9.02 -12.49 -14.67
C ASP A 6 -8.53 -11.68 -15.87
N GLY A 7 -7.35 -12.06 -16.38
CA GLY A 7 -6.70 -11.40 -17.51
C GLY A 7 -6.07 -10.03 -17.23
N LYS A 8 -6.28 -9.44 -16.06
CA LYS A 8 -5.69 -8.13 -15.68
C LYS A 8 -4.20 -8.29 -15.33
N VAL A 9 -3.44 -7.23 -15.58
CA VAL A 9 -2.02 -7.13 -15.24
C VAL A 9 -1.83 -6.07 -14.16
N ALA A 10 -1.19 -6.43 -13.07
CA ALA A 10 -0.96 -5.53 -11.94
C ALA A 10 0.53 -5.36 -11.61
N VAL A 11 0.90 -4.15 -11.18
CA VAL A 11 2.17 -3.86 -10.52
C VAL A 11 1.89 -3.55 -9.06
N ILE A 12 2.64 -4.17 -8.13
CA ILE A 12 2.52 -3.92 -6.70
C ILE A 12 3.90 -3.56 -6.14
N THR A 13 4.06 -2.33 -5.65
CA THR A 13 5.30 -1.90 -5.01
C THR A 13 5.30 -2.29 -3.53
N GLY A 14 6.50 -2.57 -2.97
CA GLY A 14 6.62 -3.04 -1.59
C GLY A 14 5.98 -4.42 -1.36
N ALA A 15 5.94 -5.26 -2.40
CA ALA A 15 5.22 -6.53 -2.40
C ALA A 15 5.96 -7.69 -1.72
N THR A 16 7.17 -7.48 -1.18
CA THR A 16 7.96 -8.55 -0.57
C THR A 16 7.58 -8.89 0.88
N SER A 17 6.57 -8.22 1.45
CA SER A 17 6.06 -8.48 2.81
C SER A 17 4.72 -7.79 3.09
N GLY A 18 4.09 -8.12 4.22
CA GLY A 18 2.92 -7.43 4.76
C GLY A 18 1.77 -7.28 3.75
N ILE A 19 1.18 -6.09 3.70
CA ILE A 19 0.04 -5.78 2.82
C ILE A 19 0.34 -6.09 1.36
N GLY A 20 1.53 -5.69 0.87
CA GLY A 20 1.88 -5.91 -0.54
C GLY A 20 1.97 -7.38 -0.93
N ALA A 21 2.55 -8.23 -0.07
CA ALA A 21 2.64 -9.68 -0.32
C ALA A 21 1.25 -10.35 -0.25
N ALA A 22 0.42 -9.97 0.73
CA ALA A 22 -0.96 -10.45 0.81
C ALA A 22 -1.77 -10.04 -0.43
N THR A 23 -1.61 -8.79 -0.88
CA THR A 23 -2.28 -8.31 -2.10
C THR A 23 -1.80 -9.07 -3.34
N ALA A 24 -0.50 -9.37 -3.46
CA ALA A 24 0.01 -10.15 -4.59
C ALA A 24 -0.62 -11.56 -4.63
N ARG A 25 -0.68 -12.26 -3.49
CA ARG A 25 -1.33 -13.56 -3.38
C ARG A 25 -2.81 -13.48 -3.77
N ARG A 26 -3.51 -12.48 -3.24
CA ARG A 26 -4.93 -12.31 -3.51
C ARG A 26 -5.20 -11.96 -4.97
N PHE A 27 -4.39 -11.10 -5.58
CA PHE A 27 -4.54 -10.73 -6.99
C PHE A 27 -4.33 -11.93 -7.91
N VAL A 28 -3.30 -12.76 -7.65
CA VAL A 28 -3.07 -14.01 -8.41
C VAL A 28 -4.23 -14.99 -8.21
N ALA A 29 -4.72 -15.15 -6.99
CA ALA A 29 -5.89 -16.01 -6.71
C ALA A 29 -7.17 -15.55 -7.43
N GLU A 30 -7.27 -14.26 -7.74
CA GLU A 30 -8.36 -13.66 -8.53
C GLU A 30 -8.05 -13.62 -10.05
N GLY A 31 -6.99 -14.29 -10.52
CA GLY A 31 -6.68 -14.46 -11.95
C GLY A 31 -5.76 -13.38 -12.55
N ALA A 32 -5.22 -12.47 -11.76
CA ALA A 32 -4.30 -11.45 -12.28
C ALA A 32 -2.90 -12.00 -12.56
N ARG A 33 -2.22 -11.39 -13.54
CA ARG A 33 -0.77 -11.47 -13.71
C ARG A 33 -0.12 -10.33 -12.95
N VAL A 34 0.92 -10.60 -12.15
CA VAL A 34 1.44 -9.63 -11.19
C VAL A 34 2.95 -9.42 -11.33
N VAL A 35 3.37 -8.17 -11.40
CA VAL A 35 4.77 -7.78 -11.16
C VAL A 35 4.88 -7.33 -9.72
N ILE A 36 5.60 -8.09 -8.91
CA ILE A 36 5.91 -7.73 -7.53
C ILE A 36 7.25 -7.00 -7.48
N ALA A 37 7.26 -5.81 -6.87
CA ALA A 37 8.44 -4.97 -6.79
C ALA A 37 8.88 -4.73 -5.34
N GLY A 38 10.19 -4.74 -5.11
CA GLY A 38 10.77 -4.48 -3.79
C GLY A 38 12.28 -4.64 -3.77
N ARG A 39 12.90 -4.31 -2.63
CA ARG A 39 14.37 -4.30 -2.49
C ARG A 39 14.96 -5.66 -2.17
N SER A 40 14.21 -6.52 -1.47
CA SER A 40 14.69 -7.84 -1.02
C SER A 40 14.55 -8.87 -2.13
N THR A 41 15.66 -9.21 -2.80
CA THR A 41 15.70 -10.20 -3.88
C THR A 41 15.26 -11.59 -3.39
N GLY A 42 15.76 -12.03 -2.24
CA GLY A 42 15.43 -13.36 -1.71
C GLY A 42 13.93 -13.54 -1.49
N ARG A 43 13.27 -12.60 -0.78
CA ARG A 43 11.82 -12.67 -0.54
C ARG A 43 11.00 -12.46 -1.81
N GLY A 44 11.44 -11.55 -2.67
CA GLY A 44 10.75 -11.29 -3.92
C GLY A 44 10.76 -12.51 -4.84
N SER A 45 11.92 -13.15 -5.01
CA SER A 45 12.05 -14.36 -5.81
C SER A 45 11.29 -15.55 -5.19
N ALA A 46 11.34 -15.70 -3.87
CA ALA A 46 10.58 -16.74 -3.18
C ALA A 46 9.06 -16.58 -3.36
N LEU A 47 8.56 -15.34 -3.21
CA LEU A 47 7.13 -15.07 -3.44
C LEU A 47 6.73 -15.26 -4.91
N ALA A 48 7.56 -14.84 -5.86
CA ALA A 48 7.29 -15.08 -7.27
C ALA A 48 7.25 -16.58 -7.60
N ALA A 49 8.16 -17.38 -7.04
CA ALA A 49 8.16 -18.83 -7.20
C ALA A 49 6.92 -19.49 -6.57
N GLU A 50 6.49 -19.03 -5.39
CA GLU A 50 5.27 -19.46 -4.72
C GLU A 50 4.02 -19.20 -5.59
N LEU A 51 3.95 -18.04 -6.23
CA LEU A 51 2.79 -17.58 -7.02
C LEU A 51 2.79 -18.10 -8.47
N GLY A 52 3.89 -18.70 -8.91
CA GLY A 52 4.01 -19.35 -10.21
C GLY A 52 4.15 -18.38 -11.40
N GLU A 53 3.90 -18.91 -12.61
CA GLU A 53 4.19 -18.24 -13.89
C GLU A 53 3.43 -16.90 -14.11
N GLN A 54 2.36 -16.69 -13.38
CA GLN A 54 1.57 -15.45 -13.40
C GLN A 54 2.28 -14.29 -12.69
N THR A 55 3.42 -14.55 -12.04
CA THR A 55 4.10 -13.54 -11.24
C THR A 55 5.57 -13.45 -11.61
N ILE A 56 6.07 -12.22 -11.77
CA ILE A 56 7.49 -11.95 -11.84
C ILE A 56 7.91 -11.01 -10.70
N PHE A 57 9.13 -11.20 -10.22
CA PHE A 57 9.77 -10.27 -9.28
C PHE A 57 10.67 -9.31 -10.03
N TYR A 58 10.57 -8.02 -9.70
CA TYR A 58 11.48 -6.98 -10.17
C TYR A 58 12.12 -6.26 -8.98
N ARG A 59 13.45 -6.29 -8.90
CA ARG A 59 14.16 -5.57 -7.84
C ARG A 59 14.08 -4.07 -8.12
N ALA A 60 13.49 -3.31 -7.19
CA ALA A 60 13.35 -1.86 -7.31
C ALA A 60 13.39 -1.18 -5.95
N ASP A 61 13.98 0.02 -5.90
CA ASP A 61 13.85 0.95 -4.79
C ASP A 61 13.01 2.14 -5.24
N VAL A 62 11.82 2.29 -4.65
CA VAL A 62 10.90 3.38 -4.98
C VAL A 62 11.41 4.78 -4.60
N MET A 63 12.56 4.86 -3.95
CA MET A 63 13.29 6.11 -3.76
C MET A 63 13.89 6.65 -5.07
N HIS A 64 13.92 5.85 -6.13
CA HIS A 64 14.41 6.23 -7.44
C HIS A 64 13.30 6.15 -8.48
N GLU A 65 13.02 7.28 -9.12
CA GLU A 65 12.00 7.36 -10.18
C GLU A 65 12.28 6.40 -11.32
N THR A 66 13.56 6.22 -11.68
CA THR A 66 14.00 5.28 -12.73
C THR A 66 13.59 3.85 -12.45
N ASP A 67 13.67 3.42 -11.19
CA ASP A 67 13.27 2.06 -10.80
C ASP A 67 11.75 1.89 -10.91
N ILE A 68 10.97 2.92 -10.53
CA ILE A 68 9.51 2.91 -10.67
C ILE A 68 9.11 2.80 -12.15
N ALA A 69 9.75 3.60 -13.01
CA ALA A 69 9.53 3.53 -14.45
C ALA A 69 9.83 2.13 -14.99
N ALA A 70 10.99 1.58 -14.62
CA ALA A 70 11.45 0.27 -15.08
C ALA A 70 10.50 -0.88 -14.66
N VAL A 71 9.95 -0.84 -13.44
CA VAL A 71 8.95 -1.83 -12.98
C VAL A 71 7.69 -1.79 -13.83
N ILE A 72 7.20 -0.59 -14.15
CA ILE A 72 6.02 -0.40 -15.00
C ILE A 72 6.28 -0.88 -16.42
N ASP A 73 7.45 -0.53 -16.98
CA ASP A 73 7.85 -0.98 -18.31
C ASP A 73 8.04 -2.51 -18.36
N ALA A 74 8.54 -3.13 -17.29
CA ALA A 74 8.63 -4.59 -17.18
C ALA A 74 7.27 -5.28 -17.23
N ALA A 75 6.22 -4.70 -16.64
CA ALA A 75 4.87 -5.23 -16.73
C ALA A 75 4.35 -5.21 -18.19
N VAL A 76 4.53 -4.08 -18.86
CA VAL A 76 4.11 -3.93 -20.27
C VAL A 76 4.93 -4.86 -21.18
N HIS A 77 6.24 -4.95 -20.97
CA HIS A 77 7.11 -5.83 -21.76
C HIS A 77 6.75 -7.32 -21.56
N ARG A 78 6.52 -7.74 -20.33
CA ARG A 78 6.27 -9.16 -19.99
C ARG A 78 4.85 -9.63 -20.33
N PHE A 79 3.85 -8.76 -20.11
CA PHE A 79 2.43 -9.12 -20.15
C PHE A 79 1.61 -8.32 -21.17
N GLY A 80 2.23 -7.34 -21.86
CA GLY A 80 1.62 -6.57 -22.94
C GLY A 80 0.78 -5.36 -22.49
N GLN A 81 0.51 -5.21 -21.19
CA GLN A 81 -0.35 -4.15 -20.65
C GLN A 81 -0.10 -3.86 -19.17
N LEU A 82 -0.74 -2.81 -18.67
CA LEU A 82 -0.89 -2.53 -17.24
C LEU A 82 -2.33 -2.10 -16.98
N ASP A 83 -3.05 -2.84 -16.15
CA ASP A 83 -4.45 -2.54 -15.76
C ASP A 83 -4.55 -2.00 -14.35
N CYS A 84 -3.61 -2.37 -13.45
CA CYS A 84 -3.61 -1.90 -12.07
C CYS A 84 -2.21 -1.57 -11.58
N LEU A 85 -2.06 -0.42 -10.90
CA LEU A 85 -0.90 -0.11 -10.09
C LEU A 85 -1.32 0.00 -8.62
N PHE A 86 -0.67 -0.75 -7.72
CA PHE A 86 -0.78 -0.55 -6.30
C PHE A 86 0.51 0.07 -5.74
N ASN A 87 0.50 1.37 -5.51
CA ASN A 87 1.55 2.11 -4.81
C ASN A 87 1.46 1.81 -3.32
N ASN A 88 2.08 0.70 -2.90
CA ASN A 88 2.01 0.22 -1.52
C ASN A 88 3.33 0.39 -0.75
N ALA A 89 4.45 0.52 -1.44
CA ALA A 89 5.74 0.68 -0.77
C ALA A 89 5.74 1.84 0.22
N GLY A 90 6.24 1.60 1.42
CA GLY A 90 6.33 2.59 2.48
C GLY A 90 6.97 2.03 3.74
N ALA A 91 7.29 2.91 4.66
CA ALA A 91 7.79 2.59 6.00
C ALA A 91 7.33 3.69 6.96
N SER A 92 7.53 3.47 8.27
CA SER A 92 7.46 4.55 9.23
C SER A 92 8.52 5.61 8.88
N ALA A 93 8.14 6.88 8.91
CA ALA A 93 9.07 7.99 8.74
C ALA A 93 9.18 8.73 10.08
N PRO A 94 10.36 8.78 10.69
CA PRO A 94 10.59 9.60 11.86
C PRO A 94 10.52 11.09 11.51
N GLY A 95 10.23 11.91 12.47
CA GLY A 95 10.19 13.38 12.32
C GLY A 95 8.98 13.96 13.05
N GLU A 96 9.23 14.47 14.25
CA GLU A 96 8.26 15.24 15.02
C GLU A 96 8.47 16.72 14.76
N ILE A 97 7.43 17.54 14.98
CA ILE A 97 7.43 18.95 14.56
C ILE A 97 8.58 19.78 15.15
N GLU A 98 9.01 19.45 16.36
CA GLU A 98 10.04 20.19 17.06
C GLU A 98 11.47 19.69 16.79
N THR A 99 11.61 18.47 16.23
CA THR A 99 12.91 17.79 16.13
C THR A 99 13.23 17.23 14.77
N ILE A 100 12.35 17.46 13.78
CA ILE A 100 12.55 16.96 12.43
C ILE A 100 13.82 17.54 11.81
N THR A 101 14.64 16.68 11.20
CA THR A 101 15.81 17.10 10.42
C THR A 101 15.48 17.19 8.94
N GLU A 102 16.28 17.92 8.18
CA GLU A 102 16.17 18.02 6.74
C GLU A 102 16.24 16.62 6.06
N GLU A 103 17.18 15.77 6.51
CA GLU A 103 17.33 14.40 6.00
C GLU A 103 16.06 13.54 6.25
N GLN A 104 15.48 13.65 7.44
CA GLN A 104 14.24 12.94 7.78
C GLN A 104 13.08 13.41 6.90
N PHE A 105 12.99 14.73 6.69
CA PHE A 105 11.97 15.35 5.85
C PHE A 105 12.10 14.88 4.40
N GLU A 106 13.28 14.98 3.80
CA GLU A 106 13.54 14.55 2.43
C GLU A 106 13.29 13.06 2.24
N PHE A 107 13.82 12.22 3.13
CA PHE A 107 13.60 10.78 3.11
C PHE A 107 12.10 10.44 3.19
N GLY A 108 11.41 11.01 4.17
CA GLY A 108 9.99 10.72 4.40
C GLY A 108 9.11 11.13 3.24
N LEU A 109 9.27 12.36 2.72
CA LEU A 109 8.50 12.83 1.58
C LEU A 109 8.83 12.07 0.30
N LYS A 110 10.11 11.80 0.04
CA LYS A 110 10.53 11.06 -1.15
C LYS A 110 9.97 9.63 -1.13
N LEU A 111 10.05 8.94 0.02
CA LEU A 111 9.54 7.59 0.17
C LEU A 111 8.01 7.53 0.10
N LEU A 112 7.31 8.38 0.85
CA LEU A 112 5.86 8.22 1.08
C LEU A 112 4.99 8.95 0.07
N LEU A 113 5.45 10.10 -0.45
CA LEU A 113 4.71 10.91 -1.41
C LEU A 113 5.33 10.86 -2.80
N GLY A 114 6.65 11.06 -2.91
CA GLY A 114 7.35 11.08 -4.19
C GLY A 114 7.16 9.77 -4.96
N SER A 115 7.33 8.62 -4.29
CA SER A 115 7.12 7.31 -4.91
C SER A 115 5.72 7.13 -5.48
N VAL A 116 4.69 7.63 -4.78
CA VAL A 116 3.30 7.59 -5.23
C VAL A 116 3.10 8.48 -6.46
N MET A 117 3.61 9.71 -6.44
CA MET A 117 3.49 10.64 -7.57
C MET A 117 4.18 10.10 -8.82
N PHE A 118 5.38 9.54 -8.70
CA PHE A 118 6.09 8.91 -9.81
C PHE A 118 5.40 7.64 -10.30
N GLY A 119 4.85 6.83 -9.38
CA GLY A 119 4.00 5.69 -9.73
C GLY A 119 2.80 6.11 -10.59
N ILE A 120 2.04 7.11 -10.16
CA ILE A 120 0.91 7.66 -10.92
C ILE A 120 1.38 8.16 -12.31
N LYS A 121 2.47 8.94 -12.36
CA LYS A 121 3.04 9.48 -13.61
C LYS A 121 3.31 8.38 -14.64
N HIS A 122 4.05 7.35 -14.24
CA HIS A 122 4.49 6.29 -15.16
C HIS A 122 3.36 5.30 -15.49
N ALA A 123 2.46 5.00 -14.55
CA ALA A 123 1.28 4.19 -14.84
C ALA A 123 0.33 4.91 -15.81
N ALA A 124 0.04 6.19 -15.59
CA ALA A 124 -0.80 6.97 -16.50
C ALA A 124 -0.26 6.98 -17.94
N ARG A 125 1.07 7.05 -18.11
CA ARG A 125 1.71 7.02 -19.44
C ARG A 125 1.34 5.79 -20.25
N VAL A 126 1.26 4.61 -19.60
CA VAL A 126 0.98 3.34 -20.28
C VAL A 126 -0.49 2.95 -20.27
N MET A 127 -1.30 3.57 -19.41
CA MET A 127 -2.74 3.29 -19.26
C MET A 127 -3.63 4.20 -20.15
N LYS A 128 -3.17 5.35 -20.61
CA LYS A 128 -3.98 6.37 -21.30
C LYS A 128 -4.88 5.84 -22.42
N SER A 129 -4.42 4.88 -23.20
CA SER A 129 -5.19 4.35 -24.33
C SER A 129 -6.20 3.26 -23.95
N ARG A 130 -6.16 2.75 -22.71
CA ARG A 130 -6.93 1.57 -22.28
C ARG A 130 -7.75 1.82 -21.02
N GLY A 131 -7.42 2.85 -20.27
CA GLY A 131 -7.88 3.04 -18.90
C GLY A 131 -7.14 2.14 -17.90
N GLY A 132 -7.58 2.15 -16.64
CA GLY A 132 -7.00 1.33 -15.59
C GLY A 132 -7.36 1.79 -14.18
N SER A 133 -6.75 1.15 -13.19
CA SER A 133 -6.94 1.47 -11.78
C SER A 133 -5.59 1.73 -11.09
N ILE A 134 -5.44 2.90 -10.48
CA ILE A 134 -4.29 3.23 -9.63
C ILE A 134 -4.78 3.29 -8.19
N ILE A 135 -4.14 2.52 -7.31
CA ILE A 135 -4.46 2.45 -5.90
C ILE A 135 -3.25 2.94 -5.11
N ASN A 136 -3.46 3.88 -4.21
CA ASN A 136 -2.40 4.44 -3.38
C ASN A 136 -2.61 4.03 -1.92
N ASN A 137 -1.59 3.43 -1.29
CA ASN A 137 -1.66 3.06 0.12
C ASN A 137 -1.40 4.32 0.98
N SER A 138 -2.49 4.93 1.47
CA SER A 138 -2.47 6.02 2.44
C SER A 138 -2.42 5.49 3.88
N SER A 139 -3.12 6.10 4.82
CA SER A 139 -3.23 5.66 6.21
C SER A 139 -4.30 6.46 6.94
N VAL A 140 -4.92 5.88 7.96
CA VAL A 140 -5.75 6.63 8.94
C VAL A 140 -4.97 7.75 9.64
N ALA A 141 -3.64 7.68 9.65
CA ALA A 141 -2.78 8.76 10.16
C ALA A 141 -2.92 10.08 9.37
N GLY A 142 -3.33 10.01 8.10
CA GLY A 142 -3.67 11.19 7.30
C GLY A 142 -5.04 11.79 7.62
N HIS A 143 -5.87 11.09 8.39
CA HIS A 143 -7.23 11.52 8.74
C HIS A 143 -7.38 11.94 10.20
N ARG A 144 -6.65 11.29 11.10
CA ARG A 144 -6.81 11.50 12.54
C ARG A 144 -5.46 11.63 13.23
N LEU A 145 -5.37 12.62 14.12
CA LEU A 145 -4.18 12.87 14.93
C LEU A 145 -3.87 11.69 15.86
N GLY A 146 -2.59 11.51 16.19
CA GLY A 146 -2.12 10.47 17.12
C GLY A 146 -2.15 9.04 16.55
N GLN A 147 -2.30 8.89 15.23
CA GLN A 147 -2.23 7.58 14.55
C GLN A 147 -0.85 7.29 13.90
N GLY A 148 0.04 8.26 13.92
CA GLY A 148 1.42 8.19 13.41
C GLY A 148 2.19 9.44 13.79
N GLY A 149 3.51 9.45 13.56
CA GLY A 149 4.35 10.64 13.74
C GLY A 149 3.96 11.78 12.80
N THR A 150 4.43 12.97 13.09
CA THR A 150 4.02 14.21 12.41
C THR A 150 4.31 14.16 10.91
N LEU A 151 5.53 13.86 10.51
CA LEU A 151 5.91 13.78 9.09
C LEU A 151 5.14 12.69 8.34
N TYR A 152 5.01 11.50 8.95
CA TYR A 152 4.26 10.40 8.38
C TYR A 152 2.80 10.77 8.12
N SER A 153 2.15 11.38 9.11
CA SER A 153 0.75 11.82 9.02
C SER A 153 0.54 12.86 7.92
N ALA A 154 1.42 13.86 7.86
CA ALA A 154 1.39 14.88 6.81
C ALA A 154 1.59 14.28 5.41
N ALA A 155 2.56 13.38 5.24
CA ALA A 155 2.79 12.70 3.96
C ALA A 155 1.59 11.84 3.53
N LYS A 156 0.95 11.12 4.46
CA LYS A 156 -0.23 10.28 4.16
C LYS A 156 -1.47 11.12 3.85
N ALA A 157 -1.66 12.27 4.50
CA ALA A 157 -2.68 13.24 4.11
C ALA A 157 -2.44 13.77 2.69
N ALA A 158 -1.18 14.07 2.33
CA ALA A 158 -0.82 14.49 0.99
C ALA A 158 -1.08 13.39 -0.06
N VAL A 159 -0.85 12.10 0.26
CA VAL A 159 -1.20 10.96 -0.62
C VAL A 159 -2.69 10.92 -0.90
N SER A 160 -3.54 11.06 0.14
CA SER A 160 -5.01 11.09 -0.04
C SER A 160 -5.44 12.29 -0.89
N HIS A 161 -4.80 13.45 -0.73
CA HIS A 161 -5.12 14.64 -1.52
C HIS A 161 -4.65 14.52 -2.98
N VAL A 162 -3.43 14.05 -3.22
CA VAL A 162 -2.89 13.81 -4.58
C VAL A 162 -3.73 12.77 -5.33
N THR A 163 -4.26 11.77 -4.63
CA THR A 163 -5.19 10.78 -5.19
C THR A 163 -6.43 11.44 -5.79
N ARG A 164 -7.04 12.39 -5.08
CA ARG A 164 -8.21 13.14 -5.57
C ARG A 164 -7.88 13.96 -6.79
N ILE A 165 -6.75 14.68 -6.77
CA ILE A 165 -6.28 15.49 -7.91
C ILE A 165 -6.04 14.59 -9.13
N ALA A 166 -5.34 13.47 -8.94
CA ALA A 166 -5.01 12.56 -10.03
C ALA A 166 -6.26 11.88 -10.61
N GLY A 167 -7.20 11.45 -9.75
CA GLY A 167 -8.46 10.86 -10.18
C GLY A 167 -9.30 11.82 -11.05
N ALA A 168 -9.37 13.09 -10.65
CA ALA A 168 -10.06 14.10 -11.44
C ALA A 168 -9.36 14.37 -12.79
N LYS A 169 -8.01 14.42 -12.79
CA LYS A 169 -7.24 14.72 -14.01
C LYS A 169 -7.15 13.56 -14.99
N LEU A 170 -7.09 12.33 -14.51
CA LEU A 170 -6.90 11.13 -15.33
C LEU A 170 -8.21 10.42 -15.65
N GLY A 171 -9.31 10.81 -15.01
CA GLY A 171 -10.65 10.27 -15.27
C GLY A 171 -11.08 10.33 -16.74
N PRO A 172 -10.85 11.44 -17.48
CA PRO A 172 -11.13 11.50 -18.91
C PRO A 172 -10.41 10.45 -19.76
N ASP A 173 -9.26 9.95 -19.30
CA ASP A 173 -8.51 8.85 -19.94
C ASP A 173 -8.99 7.45 -19.50
N GLY A 174 -10.10 7.35 -18.74
CA GLY A 174 -10.61 6.09 -18.19
C GLY A 174 -9.76 5.53 -17.04
N ILE A 175 -8.85 6.32 -16.45
CA ILE A 175 -7.98 5.89 -15.35
C ILE A 175 -8.60 6.35 -14.04
N ARG A 176 -8.95 5.39 -13.18
CA ARG A 176 -9.42 5.63 -11.83
C ARG A 176 -8.24 5.70 -10.88
N VAL A 177 -8.21 6.68 -10.00
CA VAL A 177 -7.17 6.79 -8.97
C VAL A 177 -7.84 6.90 -7.61
N ASN A 178 -7.60 5.89 -6.77
CA ASN A 178 -8.16 5.82 -5.42
C ASN A 178 -7.06 5.58 -4.39
N SER A 179 -7.33 5.85 -3.13
CA SER A 179 -6.47 5.42 -2.04
C SER A 179 -7.19 4.44 -1.11
N ILE A 180 -6.39 3.65 -0.43
CA ILE A 180 -6.82 2.88 0.74
C ILE A 180 -6.12 3.49 1.94
N SER A 181 -6.85 3.73 3.02
CA SER A 181 -6.33 4.21 4.30
C SER A 181 -6.45 3.11 5.35
N PRO A 182 -5.42 2.26 5.51
CA PRO A 182 -5.40 1.23 6.53
C PRO A 182 -5.40 1.81 7.95
N GLY A 183 -6.09 1.13 8.86
CA GLY A 183 -6.04 1.39 10.29
C GLY A 183 -5.00 0.53 11.02
N ALA A 184 -5.46 -0.12 12.07
CA ALA A 184 -4.65 -1.01 12.91
C ALA A 184 -4.46 -2.39 12.23
N ILE A 185 -3.59 -2.45 11.25
CA ILE A 185 -3.27 -3.67 10.48
C ILE A 185 -1.99 -4.31 11.04
N ALA A 186 -2.10 -5.55 11.51
CA ALA A 186 -0.99 -6.28 12.09
C ALA A 186 0.03 -6.67 11.01
N THR A 187 1.13 -5.93 10.93
CA THR A 187 2.20 -6.11 9.95
C THR A 187 3.57 -5.74 10.53
N PRO A 188 4.67 -6.17 9.92
CA PRO A 188 6.03 -5.85 10.38
C PRO A 188 6.37 -4.36 10.50
N ILE A 189 5.59 -3.46 9.93
CA ILE A 189 5.81 -2.01 10.04
C ILE A 189 5.90 -1.54 11.51
N PHE A 190 5.17 -2.21 12.41
CA PHE A 190 5.14 -1.87 13.83
C PHE A 190 6.41 -2.24 14.62
N TRP A 191 7.29 -3.05 14.03
CA TRP A 191 8.58 -3.37 14.68
C TRP A 191 9.79 -3.12 13.77
N GLY A 192 9.71 -2.11 12.91
CA GLY A 192 10.81 -1.63 12.09
C GLY A 192 10.77 -2.07 10.64
N GLY A 193 9.61 -2.57 10.20
CA GLY A 193 9.35 -2.93 8.80
C GLY A 193 10.02 -4.24 8.35
N SER A 194 10.00 -4.46 7.06
CA SER A 194 10.41 -5.71 6.45
C SER A 194 11.90 -6.03 6.63
N ALA A 195 12.78 -5.04 6.65
CA ALA A 195 14.21 -5.25 6.88
C ALA A 195 14.49 -5.76 8.30
N ARG A 196 13.82 -5.20 9.30
CA ARG A 196 13.94 -5.68 10.69
C ARG A 196 13.34 -7.06 10.86
N ALA A 197 12.20 -7.33 10.23
CA ALA A 197 11.57 -8.65 10.27
C ALA A 197 12.46 -9.74 9.62
N GLU A 198 13.21 -9.41 8.58
CA GLU A 198 14.16 -10.33 7.92
C GLU A 198 15.34 -10.71 8.84
N ALA A 199 15.75 -9.79 9.71
CA ALA A 199 16.82 -10.04 10.68
C ALA A 199 16.39 -10.87 11.91
N LEU A 200 15.09 -11.19 12.05
CA LEU A 200 14.53 -11.96 13.15
C LEU A 200 14.22 -13.39 12.70
N SER A 201 14.21 -14.33 13.65
CA SER A 201 13.73 -15.69 13.40
C SER A 201 12.25 -15.72 13.02
N ALA A 202 11.79 -16.79 12.37
CA ALA A 202 10.37 -17.00 12.08
C ALA A 202 9.53 -17.04 13.37
N GLU A 203 10.05 -17.66 14.43
CA GLU A 203 9.40 -17.74 15.74
C GLU A 203 9.25 -16.37 16.40
N ASP A 204 10.31 -15.53 16.37
CA ASP A 204 10.27 -14.17 16.91
C ASP A 204 9.27 -13.28 16.15
N ASN A 205 9.23 -13.39 14.84
CA ASN A 205 8.25 -12.68 14.02
C ASN A 205 6.82 -13.12 14.34
N ALA A 206 6.57 -14.44 14.47
CA ALA A 206 5.26 -14.98 14.81
C ALA A 206 4.82 -14.51 16.21
N ARG A 207 5.72 -14.53 17.20
CA ARG A 207 5.46 -14.04 18.56
C ARG A 207 5.13 -12.55 18.57
N LYS A 208 5.88 -11.73 17.83
CA LYS A 208 5.62 -10.28 17.69
C LYS A 208 4.27 -10.01 17.03
N LEU A 209 3.93 -10.77 15.99
CA LEU A 209 2.68 -10.65 15.27
C LEU A 209 1.50 -10.97 16.19
N ALA A 210 1.51 -12.12 16.86
CA ALA A 210 0.46 -12.54 17.79
C ALA A 210 0.23 -11.50 18.91
N LYS A 211 1.31 -10.99 19.52
CA LYS A 211 1.23 -9.93 20.53
C LYS A 211 0.62 -8.64 19.96
N LEU A 212 1.01 -8.29 18.73
CA LEU A 212 0.49 -7.09 18.06
C LEU A 212 -1.00 -7.23 17.76
N GLU A 213 -1.45 -8.38 17.26
CA GLU A 213 -2.87 -8.64 16.96
C GLU A 213 -3.74 -8.44 18.20
N VAL A 214 -3.34 -8.99 19.35
CA VAL A 214 -4.06 -8.80 20.62
C VAL A 214 -4.12 -7.32 21.02
N ASN A 215 -3.02 -6.58 20.85
CA ASN A 215 -2.97 -5.16 21.21
C ASN A 215 -3.82 -4.31 20.27
N LEU A 216 -3.76 -4.58 18.97
CA LEU A 216 -4.50 -3.81 17.97
C LEU A 216 -5.99 -4.11 17.98
N ALA A 217 -6.41 -5.31 18.39
CA ALA A 217 -7.83 -5.65 18.58
C ALA A 217 -8.53 -4.71 19.58
N ARG A 218 -7.78 -4.18 20.57
CA ARG A 218 -8.29 -3.21 21.55
C ARG A 218 -8.40 -1.78 21.00
N ALA A 219 -7.85 -1.55 19.81
CA ALA A 219 -7.75 -0.22 19.21
C ALA A 219 -8.81 0.03 18.13
N THR A 220 -9.72 -0.91 17.92
CA THR A 220 -10.80 -0.83 16.92
C THR A 220 -12.14 -1.22 17.54
N PRO A 221 -13.29 -0.69 17.05
CA PRO A 221 -14.62 -1.16 17.43
C PRO A 221 -14.87 -2.63 17.07
N LEU A 222 -14.35 -3.11 15.94
CA LEU A 222 -14.43 -4.53 15.62
C LEU A 222 -13.56 -5.35 16.58
N PRO A 223 -14.01 -6.54 17.03
CA PRO A 223 -13.35 -7.32 18.09
C PRO A 223 -12.12 -8.11 17.58
N ARG A 224 -11.36 -7.52 16.66
CA ARG A 224 -10.11 -8.08 16.12
C ARG A 224 -9.20 -6.98 15.56
N SER A 225 -7.92 -7.27 15.41
CA SER A 225 -7.03 -6.45 14.59
C SER A 225 -7.40 -6.55 13.11
N GLY A 226 -7.04 -5.54 12.33
CA GLY A 226 -6.98 -5.68 10.87
C GLY A 226 -5.82 -6.60 10.47
N LEU A 227 -6.00 -7.33 9.38
CA LEU A 227 -5.01 -8.20 8.76
C LEU A 227 -4.62 -7.65 7.39
N ALA A 228 -3.48 -8.06 6.87
CA ALA A 228 -3.04 -7.69 5.54
C ALA A 228 -4.08 -8.06 4.45
N ASP A 229 -4.80 -9.17 4.66
CA ASP A 229 -5.86 -9.64 3.77
C ASP A 229 -7.08 -8.71 3.72
N ASP A 230 -7.39 -7.98 4.80
CA ASP A 230 -8.46 -6.98 4.78
C ASP A 230 -8.16 -5.87 3.77
N ILE A 231 -6.89 -5.46 3.69
CA ILE A 231 -6.44 -4.46 2.72
C ILE A 231 -6.34 -5.06 1.31
N ALA A 232 -5.86 -6.30 1.19
CA ALA A 232 -5.80 -7.00 -0.09
C ALA A 232 -7.19 -7.15 -0.73
N ASN A 233 -8.23 -7.46 0.06
CA ASN A 233 -9.60 -7.56 -0.41
C ASN A 233 -10.14 -6.20 -0.91
N ALA A 234 -9.85 -5.12 -0.18
CA ALA A 234 -10.19 -3.76 -0.62
C ALA A 234 -9.46 -3.38 -1.92
N ALA A 235 -8.19 -3.78 -2.06
CA ALA A 235 -7.41 -3.56 -3.28
C ALA A 235 -7.99 -4.32 -4.47
N VAL A 236 -8.40 -5.60 -4.29
CA VAL A 236 -9.10 -6.37 -5.35
C VAL A 236 -10.38 -5.65 -5.78
N PHE A 237 -11.19 -5.19 -4.84
CA PHE A 237 -12.43 -4.46 -5.16
C PHE A 237 -12.14 -3.21 -6.00
N LEU A 238 -11.18 -2.37 -5.60
CA LEU A 238 -10.82 -1.16 -6.35
C LEU A 238 -10.14 -1.46 -7.70
N ALA A 239 -9.45 -2.58 -7.83
CA ALA A 239 -8.79 -3.01 -9.07
C ALA A 239 -9.76 -3.64 -10.06
N SER A 240 -10.84 -4.25 -9.58
CA SER A 240 -11.83 -4.98 -10.38
C SER A 240 -12.88 -4.06 -11.03
N ASP A 241 -13.71 -4.65 -11.86
CA ASP A 241 -14.83 -3.95 -12.50
C ASP A 241 -15.96 -3.59 -11.51
N GLU A 242 -16.00 -4.24 -10.33
CA GLU A 242 -16.90 -3.87 -9.24
C GLU A 242 -16.63 -2.43 -8.73
N GLY A 243 -15.38 -1.98 -8.78
CA GLY A 243 -14.98 -0.61 -8.45
C GLY A 243 -15.04 0.38 -9.63
N SER A 244 -15.65 0.03 -10.77
CA SER A 244 -15.58 0.80 -12.02
C SER A 244 -16.12 2.24 -11.92
N PHE A 245 -17.02 2.51 -10.98
CA PHE A 245 -17.57 3.87 -10.77
C PHE A 245 -17.01 4.56 -9.51
N ILE A 246 -15.91 4.02 -8.93
CA ILE A 246 -15.22 4.63 -7.80
C ILE A 246 -13.93 5.28 -8.29
N ASN A 247 -13.85 6.60 -8.16
CA ASN A 247 -12.72 7.41 -8.57
C ASN A 247 -12.50 8.57 -7.60
N ALA A 248 -11.25 9.00 -7.43
CA ALA A 248 -10.86 10.11 -6.55
C ALA A 248 -11.29 9.91 -5.08
N HIS A 249 -11.46 8.65 -4.65
CA HIS A 249 -11.94 8.29 -3.33
C HIS A 249 -10.80 7.77 -2.43
N ASP A 250 -10.96 7.99 -1.13
CA ASP A 250 -10.09 7.40 -0.10
C ASP A 250 -10.91 6.40 0.74
N LEU A 251 -10.66 5.12 0.50
CA LEU A 251 -11.36 4.03 1.19
C LEU A 251 -10.68 3.73 2.53
N VAL A 252 -11.31 4.14 3.61
CA VAL A 252 -10.83 3.82 4.97
C VAL A 252 -11.15 2.36 5.30
N VAL A 253 -10.11 1.59 5.68
CA VAL A 253 -10.22 0.18 6.07
C VAL A 253 -9.54 0.01 7.43
N ASP A 254 -10.27 0.26 8.50
CA ASP A 254 -9.71 0.45 9.84
C ASP A 254 -10.51 -0.19 10.99
N GLY A 255 -11.54 -0.94 10.68
CA GLY A 255 -12.44 -1.54 11.69
C GLY A 255 -13.22 -0.51 12.52
N GLY A 256 -13.39 0.73 11.99
CA GLY A 256 -14.06 1.83 12.69
C GLY A 256 -13.16 2.65 13.60
N ARG A 257 -11.84 2.45 13.54
CA ARG A 257 -10.86 3.08 14.45
C ARG A 257 -10.94 4.61 14.46
N ILE A 258 -11.04 5.28 13.33
CA ILE A 258 -11.07 6.75 13.29
C ILE A 258 -12.43 7.33 13.68
N ALA A 259 -13.50 6.53 13.68
CA ALA A 259 -14.83 6.94 14.11
C ALA A 259 -15.01 6.94 15.64
N GLN A 260 -14.05 6.35 16.38
CA GLN A 260 -14.13 6.34 17.85
C GLN A 260 -13.81 7.72 18.41
N PHE A 261 -14.61 8.13 19.39
CA PHE A 261 -14.34 9.26 20.25
C PHE A 261 -13.88 8.75 21.63
N PHE A 262 -12.74 9.25 22.11
CA PHE A 262 -12.25 8.97 23.46
C PHE A 262 -12.14 10.28 24.21
N GLU A 263 -12.89 10.43 25.29
CA GLU A 263 -12.66 11.48 26.25
C GLU A 263 -11.34 11.23 26.97
N ARG A 264 -10.55 12.28 27.16
CA ARG A 264 -9.39 12.19 28.06
C ARG A 264 -9.93 11.96 29.47
N PRO A 265 -9.39 10.97 30.22
CA PRO A 265 -9.71 10.87 31.63
C PRO A 265 -9.45 12.23 32.29
N GLN A 266 -10.42 12.75 33.02
CA GLN A 266 -10.19 13.96 33.83
C GLN A 266 -9.05 13.64 34.81
N GLN A 267 -7.96 14.39 34.73
CA GLN A 267 -6.91 14.28 35.73
C GLN A 267 -7.48 14.81 37.04
N GLY A 268 -7.77 13.92 37.96
CA GLY A 268 -8.02 14.19 39.39
C GLY A 268 -9.25 15.03 39.67
N ALA A 269 -10.36 14.35 40.03
CA ALA A 269 -11.25 14.90 41.06
C ALA A 269 -10.82 14.38 42.42
#